data_99065b869e23071e9ac73b9edcd85734
#
_entry.id   99065b869e23071e9ac73b9edcd85734
#
_cell.length_a   1.000
_cell.length_b   1.000
_cell.length_c   1.000
_cell.angle_alpha   90.00
_cell.angle_beta   90.00
_cell.angle_gamma   90.00
#
_symmetry.space_group_name_H-M   'P 1'
#
loop_
_entity.id
_entity.type
_entity.pdbx_description
1 polymer ?
#
loop_
_entity_poly.entity_id
_entity_poly.type
_entity_poly.pdbx_seq_one_letter_code
_entity_poly.pdbx_strand_id
1 'polypeptide(L)'
;MLGGGFLGHTTTEWLSFLLFWGLNIAIIYKGMNLLRLVENWAAPFVLVMTAALVGWAYDAADGMGPLLAQKSRFADFDSFWKVFVPSLTGMVGFWATLSLNMPDFTRFGRSQREQAIGQTVALPTTMFVFAAMGVFITSATTVIYGQPIWDPIKLVAKFDSPVVIAISMFTVVVATLSVNIAANVVSPANDFANAFPRFISFKTGGLITGILGILMQPWRLLADPSGYIFTWLVGYSGGLGSIGGVLIADYWIVRRTRLNLEDLYLT
;
A
#
# COMPACT_ATOMS: atom_id res chain seq x y z
N MET A 1 17.71 24.10 8.20
CA MET A 1 18.04 23.00 7.28
C MET A 1 19.49 22.67 7.49
N LEU A 2 19.80 21.45 7.90
CA LEU A 2 21.18 20.97 8.03
C LEU A 2 21.72 20.78 6.62
N GLY A 3 22.65 21.62 6.20
CA GLY A 3 23.22 21.61 4.86
C GLY A 3 24.20 20.45 4.67
N GLY A 4 24.13 19.78 3.55
CA GLY A 4 25.00 18.69 3.11
C GLY A 4 24.19 17.64 2.41
N GLY A 5 24.22 17.59 1.07
CA GLY A 5 23.45 16.62 0.29
C GLY A 5 24.21 15.31 0.09
N PHE A 6 23.67 14.19 0.54
CA PHE A 6 24.14 12.86 0.18
C PHE A 6 23.11 12.20 -0.73
N LEU A 7 23.53 11.73 -1.89
CA LEU A 7 22.64 11.15 -2.92
C LEU A 7 21.44 12.06 -3.32
N GLY A 8 21.63 13.38 -3.29
CA GLY A 8 20.60 14.35 -3.67
C GLY A 8 19.61 14.72 -2.57
N HIS A 9 19.80 14.22 -1.35
CA HIS A 9 18.91 14.46 -0.20
C HIS A 9 19.62 15.18 0.94
N THR A 10 18.89 16.02 1.64
CA THR A 10 19.38 16.77 2.80
C THR A 10 19.59 15.86 4.02
N THR A 11 20.40 16.30 4.98
CA THR A 11 20.59 15.58 6.25
C THR A 11 19.27 15.36 6.99
N THR A 12 18.35 16.34 6.93
CA THR A 12 17.03 16.23 7.56
C THR A 12 16.18 15.12 6.93
N GLU A 13 16.19 15.00 5.59
CA GLU A 13 15.49 13.93 4.88
C GLU A 13 16.06 12.56 5.25
N TRP A 14 17.38 12.41 5.30
CA TRP A 14 18.03 11.18 5.72
C TRP A 14 17.71 10.80 7.17
N LEU A 15 17.73 11.76 8.09
CA LEU A 15 17.36 11.50 9.50
C LEU A 15 15.91 11.06 9.62
N SER A 16 15.00 11.73 8.93
CA SER A 16 13.56 11.35 8.92
C SER A 16 13.36 9.96 8.34
N PHE A 17 14.02 9.64 7.23
CA PHE A 17 13.98 8.33 6.61
C PHE A 17 14.50 7.23 7.55
N LEU A 18 15.66 7.43 8.17
CA LEU A 18 16.25 6.45 9.08
C LEU A 18 15.46 6.29 10.37
N LEU A 19 14.87 7.37 10.90
CA LEU A 19 13.96 7.28 12.05
C LEU A 19 12.71 6.48 11.72
N PHE A 20 12.09 6.74 10.57
CA PHE A 20 10.92 5.99 10.12
C PHE A 20 11.27 4.53 9.83
N TRP A 21 12.40 4.26 9.17
CA TRP A 21 12.91 2.90 8.96
C TRP A 21 13.16 2.19 10.29
N GLY A 22 13.82 2.84 11.26
CA GLY A 22 14.07 2.30 12.59
C GLY A 22 12.79 1.97 13.34
N LEU A 23 11.74 2.77 13.20
CA LEU A 23 10.43 2.52 13.77
C LEU A 23 9.79 1.25 13.18
N ASN A 24 9.85 1.07 11.85
CA ASN A 24 9.41 -0.15 11.18
C ASN A 24 10.14 -1.39 11.74
N ILE A 25 11.46 -1.34 11.81
CA ILE A 25 12.28 -2.44 12.35
C ILE A 25 11.93 -2.73 13.83
N ALA A 26 11.73 -1.70 14.64
CA ALA A 26 11.37 -1.87 16.05
C ALA A 26 10.03 -2.61 16.23
N ILE A 27 9.03 -2.30 15.39
CA ILE A 27 7.73 -2.99 15.43
C ILE A 27 7.89 -4.46 15.03
N ILE A 28 8.63 -4.74 13.98
CA ILE A 28 8.91 -6.12 13.51
C ILE A 28 9.61 -6.92 14.60
N TYR A 29 10.60 -6.33 15.26
CA TYR A 29 11.33 -6.99 16.35
C TYR A 29 10.43 -7.34 17.55
N LYS A 30 9.39 -6.55 17.80
CA LYS A 30 8.37 -6.84 18.85
C LYS A 30 7.39 -7.93 18.42
N GLY A 31 7.30 -8.21 17.11
CA GLY A 31 6.57 -9.35 16.56
C GLY A 31 5.10 -9.08 16.27
N MET A 32 4.40 -10.13 15.81
CA MET A 32 3.04 -10.08 15.27
C MET A 32 1.97 -9.54 16.23
N ASN A 33 2.16 -9.65 17.56
CA ASN A 33 1.17 -9.15 18.52
C ASN A 33 1.08 -7.62 18.52
N LEU A 34 2.24 -6.93 18.47
CA LEU A 34 2.25 -5.48 18.37
C LEU A 34 1.74 -5.02 17.00
N LEU A 35 2.11 -5.73 15.94
CA LEU A 35 1.61 -5.44 14.61
C LEU A 35 0.08 -5.47 14.55
N ARG A 36 -0.55 -6.54 15.05
CA ARG A 36 -2.01 -6.63 15.12
C ARG A 36 -2.65 -5.49 15.89
N LEU A 37 -2.04 -5.10 17.00
CA LEU A 37 -2.54 -3.97 17.80
C LEU A 37 -2.49 -2.68 16.99
N VAL A 38 -1.38 -2.42 16.30
CA VAL A 38 -1.21 -1.23 15.44
C VAL A 38 -2.24 -1.25 14.31
N GLU A 39 -2.41 -2.37 13.60
CA GLU A 39 -3.36 -2.49 12.49
C GLU A 39 -4.82 -2.29 12.93
N ASN A 40 -5.20 -2.87 14.07
CA ASN A 40 -6.56 -2.75 14.59
C ASN A 40 -6.96 -1.30 14.92
N TRP A 41 -5.99 -0.45 15.28
CA TRP A 41 -6.23 0.97 15.58
C TRP A 41 -5.97 1.87 14.39
N ALA A 42 -4.95 1.56 13.58
CA ALA A 42 -4.58 2.37 12.43
C ALA A 42 -5.70 2.42 11.37
N ALA A 43 -6.31 1.29 11.05
CA ALA A 43 -7.31 1.22 9.99
C ALA A 43 -8.55 2.12 10.26
N PRO A 44 -9.26 2.00 11.41
CA PRO A 44 -10.39 2.88 11.71
C PRO A 44 -9.95 4.35 11.88
N PHE A 45 -8.79 4.60 12.46
CA PHE A 45 -8.26 5.95 12.62
C PHE A 45 -8.02 6.62 11.26
N VAL A 46 -7.33 5.96 10.35
CA VAL A 46 -7.05 6.48 8.99
C VAL A 46 -8.34 6.69 8.21
N LEU A 47 -9.33 5.78 8.34
CA LEU A 47 -10.63 5.93 7.70
C LEU A 47 -11.36 7.18 8.18
N VAL A 48 -11.40 7.41 9.49
CA VAL A 48 -12.04 8.60 10.08
C VAL A 48 -11.33 9.88 9.64
N MET A 49 -10.00 9.89 9.64
CA MET A 49 -9.22 11.05 9.21
C MET A 49 -9.36 11.35 7.72
N THR A 50 -9.43 10.29 6.89
CA THR A 50 -9.69 10.47 5.46
C THR A 50 -11.11 10.97 5.21
N ALA A 51 -12.11 10.50 5.95
CA ALA A 51 -13.48 11.02 5.89
C ALA A 51 -13.56 12.49 6.31
N ALA A 52 -12.84 12.90 7.35
CA ALA A 52 -12.72 14.29 7.75
C ALA A 52 -12.10 15.16 6.64
N LEU A 53 -11.07 14.64 5.96
CA LEU A 53 -10.45 15.32 4.81
C LEU A 53 -11.42 15.44 3.61
N VAL A 54 -12.26 14.41 3.38
CA VAL A 54 -13.33 14.48 2.39
C VAL A 54 -14.35 15.57 2.75
N GLY A 55 -14.73 15.68 4.03
CA GLY A 55 -15.63 16.76 4.52
C GLY A 55 -15.03 18.13 4.26
N TRP A 56 -13.76 18.33 4.62
CA TRP A 56 -13.05 19.57 4.31
C TRP A 56 -13.02 19.87 2.80
N ALA A 57 -12.70 18.86 1.99
CA ALA A 57 -12.61 19.01 0.54
C ALA A 57 -13.97 19.36 -0.09
N TYR A 58 -15.07 18.82 0.45
CA TYR A 58 -16.43 19.13 0.05
C TYR A 58 -16.76 20.59 0.31
N ASP A 59 -16.50 21.07 1.54
CA ASP A 59 -16.78 22.46 1.93
C ASP A 59 -15.90 23.44 1.15
N ALA A 60 -14.60 23.15 1.02
CA ALA A 60 -13.65 24.04 0.34
C ALA A 60 -13.84 24.09 -1.19
N ALA A 61 -14.51 23.10 -1.78
CA ALA A 61 -14.85 23.07 -3.21
C ALA A 61 -16.25 23.57 -3.53
N ASP A 62 -16.95 24.18 -2.57
CA ASP A 62 -18.36 24.61 -2.70
C ASP A 62 -19.33 23.47 -3.08
N GLY A 63 -19.07 22.28 -2.54
CA GLY A 63 -19.92 21.10 -2.71
C GLY A 63 -19.61 20.24 -3.93
N MET A 64 -20.56 19.38 -4.31
CA MET A 64 -20.41 18.42 -5.43
C MET A 64 -20.53 19.07 -6.82
N GLY A 65 -21.21 20.21 -6.94
CA GLY A 65 -21.49 20.83 -8.23
C GLY A 65 -20.24 21.13 -9.06
N PRO A 66 -19.25 21.88 -8.53
CA PRO A 66 -18.01 22.17 -9.23
C PRO A 66 -17.18 20.92 -9.56
N LEU A 67 -17.23 19.91 -8.70
CA LEU A 67 -16.53 18.63 -8.91
C LEU A 67 -17.09 17.85 -10.10
N LEU A 68 -18.42 17.76 -10.19
CA LEU A 68 -19.10 17.05 -11.27
C LEU A 68 -19.09 17.83 -12.60
N ALA A 69 -18.89 19.14 -12.56
CA ALA A 69 -18.77 20.00 -13.74
C ALA A 69 -17.41 19.91 -14.44
N GLN A 70 -16.43 19.23 -13.84
CA GLN A 70 -15.11 19.08 -14.45
C GLN A 70 -15.21 18.27 -15.77
N LYS A 71 -14.58 18.79 -16.80
CA LYS A 71 -14.54 18.11 -18.09
C LYS A 71 -13.61 16.88 -18.01
N SER A 72 -14.01 15.81 -18.71
CA SER A 72 -13.10 14.65 -18.89
C SER A 72 -11.79 15.08 -19.55
N ARG A 73 -10.70 14.50 -19.12
CA ARG A 73 -9.38 14.65 -19.76
C ARG A 73 -9.24 13.80 -21.02
N PHE A 74 -10.13 12.83 -21.22
CA PHE A 74 -10.15 11.98 -22.40
C PHE A 74 -11.03 12.62 -23.47
N ALA A 75 -10.47 12.79 -24.67
CA ALA A 75 -11.19 13.34 -25.82
C ALA A 75 -12.29 12.39 -26.33
N ASP A 76 -12.00 11.09 -26.26
CA ASP A 76 -12.87 10.02 -26.74
C ASP A 76 -12.68 8.72 -25.92
N PHE A 77 -13.49 7.71 -26.24
CA PHE A 77 -13.48 6.42 -25.56
C PHE A 77 -12.21 5.62 -25.87
N ASP A 78 -11.62 5.78 -27.05
CA ASP A 78 -10.37 5.12 -27.44
C ASP A 78 -9.19 5.63 -26.59
N SER A 79 -9.08 6.94 -26.41
CA SER A 79 -8.06 7.55 -25.55
C SER A 79 -8.19 7.10 -24.08
N PHE A 80 -9.42 6.90 -23.59
CA PHE A 80 -9.66 6.32 -22.27
C PHE A 80 -9.10 4.89 -22.16
N TRP A 81 -9.40 4.00 -23.11
CA TRP A 81 -8.95 2.62 -23.07
C TRP A 81 -7.44 2.46 -23.17
N LYS A 82 -6.77 3.31 -23.92
CA LYS A 82 -5.30 3.34 -24.03
C LYS A 82 -4.61 3.60 -22.69
N VAL A 83 -5.26 4.30 -21.79
CA VAL A 83 -4.75 4.57 -20.42
C VAL A 83 -5.30 3.55 -19.42
N PHE A 84 -6.59 3.20 -19.53
CA PHE A 84 -7.26 2.34 -18.56
C PHE A 84 -6.64 0.93 -18.50
N VAL A 85 -6.39 0.28 -19.63
CA VAL A 85 -5.88 -1.10 -19.66
C VAL A 85 -4.49 -1.22 -19.03
N PRO A 86 -3.48 -0.40 -19.41
CA PRO A 86 -2.19 -0.42 -18.73
C PRO A 86 -2.28 -0.07 -17.24
N SER A 87 -3.13 0.90 -16.87
CA SER A 87 -3.34 1.27 -15.48
C SER A 87 -3.95 0.13 -14.66
N LEU A 88 -4.95 -0.56 -15.20
CA LEU A 88 -5.54 -1.74 -14.57
C LEU A 88 -4.50 -2.86 -14.39
N THR A 89 -3.69 -3.12 -15.40
CA THR A 89 -2.59 -4.10 -15.31
C THR A 89 -1.58 -3.71 -14.23
N GLY A 90 -1.21 -2.45 -14.15
CA GLY A 90 -0.34 -1.92 -13.08
C GLY A 90 -0.95 -2.09 -11.69
N MET A 91 -2.26 -1.86 -11.54
CA MET A 91 -2.96 -2.07 -10.26
C MET A 91 -3.04 -3.56 -9.87
N VAL A 92 -3.27 -4.45 -10.83
CA VAL A 92 -3.19 -5.90 -10.59
C VAL A 92 -1.79 -6.29 -10.13
N GLY A 93 -0.74 -5.78 -10.79
CA GLY A 93 0.66 -6.01 -10.40
C GLY A 93 1.00 -5.48 -9.02
N PHE A 94 0.47 -4.32 -8.64
CA PHE A 94 0.65 -3.74 -7.32
C PHE A 94 0.11 -4.65 -6.19
N TRP A 95 -1.04 -5.29 -6.42
CA TRP A 95 -1.69 -6.15 -5.42
C TRP A 95 -1.34 -7.64 -5.54
N ALA A 96 -0.73 -8.08 -6.63
CA ALA A 96 -0.50 -9.49 -6.91
C ALA A 96 0.38 -10.18 -5.86
N THR A 97 1.38 -9.49 -5.33
CA THR A 97 2.24 -10.02 -4.26
C THR A 97 1.44 -10.39 -3.02
N LEU A 98 0.55 -9.50 -2.57
CA LEU A 98 -0.30 -9.75 -1.40
C LEU A 98 -1.28 -10.90 -1.63
N SER A 99 -1.80 -11.07 -2.84
CA SER A 99 -2.70 -12.19 -3.16
C SER A 99 -1.97 -13.54 -3.08
N LEU A 100 -0.70 -13.61 -3.45
CA LEU A 100 0.12 -14.82 -3.33
C LEU A 100 0.49 -15.13 -1.86
N ASN A 101 0.71 -14.11 -1.06
CA ASN A 101 1.11 -14.22 0.34
C ASN A 101 -0.07 -14.08 1.33
N MET A 102 -1.31 -14.17 0.84
CA MET A 102 -2.51 -14.06 1.67
C MET A 102 -2.53 -15.03 2.86
N PRO A 103 -1.99 -16.25 2.78
CA PRO A 103 -1.90 -17.16 3.92
C PRO A 103 -1.13 -16.61 5.12
N ASP A 104 -0.19 -15.68 4.94
CA ASP A 104 0.52 -15.03 6.05
C ASP A 104 -0.41 -14.27 6.99
N PHE A 105 -1.52 -13.79 6.47
CA PHE A 105 -2.55 -13.07 7.23
C PHE A 105 -3.72 -13.99 7.60
N THR A 106 -4.20 -14.79 6.66
CA THR A 106 -5.41 -15.58 6.84
C THR A 106 -5.25 -16.78 7.77
N ARG A 107 -4.02 -17.27 7.98
CA ARG A 107 -3.73 -18.30 9.00
C ARG A 107 -4.13 -17.92 10.43
N PHE A 108 -4.37 -16.63 10.69
CA PHE A 108 -4.86 -16.14 11.97
C PHE A 108 -6.38 -15.97 12.01
N GLY A 109 -7.09 -16.27 10.92
CA GLY A 109 -8.54 -16.22 10.84
C GLY A 109 -9.19 -17.32 11.66
N ARG A 110 -10.38 -17.07 12.19
CA ARG A 110 -11.12 -18.03 13.03
C ARG A 110 -11.76 -19.15 12.21
N SER A 111 -12.11 -18.87 10.96
CA SER A 111 -12.73 -19.85 10.07
C SER A 111 -12.53 -19.49 8.59
N GLN A 112 -12.62 -20.49 7.70
CA GLN A 112 -12.60 -20.29 6.25
C GLN A 112 -13.76 -19.41 5.76
N ARG A 113 -14.92 -19.52 6.41
CA ARG A 113 -16.09 -18.72 6.05
C ARG A 113 -15.85 -17.23 6.31
N GLU A 114 -15.29 -16.89 7.47
CA GLU A 114 -14.94 -15.49 7.79
C GLU A 114 -13.92 -14.93 6.81
N GLN A 115 -12.91 -15.71 6.43
CA GLN A 115 -11.93 -15.31 5.44
C GLN A 115 -12.55 -15.10 4.06
N ALA A 116 -13.39 -16.05 3.60
CA ALA A 116 -14.05 -15.94 2.31
C ALA A 116 -14.96 -14.70 2.24
N ILE A 117 -15.74 -14.42 3.27
CA ILE A 117 -16.59 -13.23 3.35
C ILE A 117 -15.72 -11.96 3.40
N GLY A 118 -14.68 -11.95 4.24
CA GLY A 118 -13.78 -10.81 4.37
C GLY A 118 -13.11 -10.43 3.05
N GLN A 119 -12.57 -11.41 2.33
CA GLN A 119 -11.89 -11.16 1.06
C GLN A 119 -12.86 -10.86 -0.09
N THR A 120 -14.05 -11.45 -0.11
CA THR A 120 -15.01 -11.26 -1.20
C THR A 120 -15.82 -9.96 -1.04
N VAL A 121 -16.13 -9.56 0.20
CA VAL A 121 -17.00 -8.43 0.48
C VAL A 121 -16.23 -7.26 1.08
N ALA A 122 -15.52 -7.48 2.20
CA ALA A 122 -14.90 -6.38 2.93
C ALA A 122 -13.74 -5.75 2.15
N LEU A 123 -12.86 -6.56 1.55
CA LEU A 123 -11.71 -6.03 0.81
C LEU A 123 -12.13 -5.19 -0.40
N PRO A 124 -12.98 -5.67 -1.34
CA PRO A 124 -13.41 -4.84 -2.47
C PRO A 124 -14.16 -3.58 -2.03
N THR A 125 -15.00 -3.67 -1.00
CA THR A 125 -15.79 -2.53 -0.51
C THR A 125 -14.88 -1.47 0.09
N THR A 126 -13.95 -1.84 0.97
CA THR A 126 -13.02 -0.88 1.58
C THR A 126 -12.09 -0.27 0.55
N MET A 127 -11.59 -1.06 -0.39
CA MET A 127 -10.76 -0.57 -1.50
C MET A 127 -11.50 0.44 -2.37
N PHE A 128 -12.74 0.14 -2.72
CA PHE A 128 -13.58 1.06 -3.51
C PHE A 128 -13.84 2.37 -2.76
N VAL A 129 -14.21 2.29 -1.48
CA VAL A 129 -14.48 3.49 -0.65
C VAL A 129 -13.22 4.35 -0.53
N PHE A 130 -12.07 3.76 -0.23
CA PHE A 130 -10.81 4.50 -0.12
C PHE A 130 -10.38 5.13 -1.45
N ALA A 131 -10.49 4.40 -2.56
CA ALA A 131 -10.20 4.92 -3.88
C ALA A 131 -11.14 6.07 -4.26
N ALA A 132 -12.44 5.94 -3.97
CA ALA A 132 -13.42 6.98 -4.20
C ALA A 132 -13.11 8.26 -3.38
N MET A 133 -12.74 8.11 -2.09
CA MET A 133 -12.31 9.23 -1.26
C MET A 133 -11.06 9.92 -1.85
N GLY A 134 -10.05 9.15 -2.28
CA GLY A 134 -8.83 9.69 -2.89
C GLY A 134 -9.09 10.43 -4.19
N VAL A 135 -9.94 9.89 -5.07
CA VAL A 135 -10.36 10.54 -6.31
C VAL A 135 -11.15 11.83 -6.00
N PHE A 136 -12.05 11.77 -5.03
CA PHE A 136 -12.82 12.93 -4.60
C PHE A 136 -11.92 14.07 -4.12
N ILE A 137 -11.01 13.79 -3.17
CA ILE A 137 -10.06 14.76 -2.62
C ILE A 137 -9.20 15.36 -3.73
N THR A 138 -8.61 14.50 -4.59
CA THR A 138 -7.77 14.95 -5.71
C THR A 138 -8.54 15.84 -6.69
N SER A 139 -9.79 15.49 -6.99
CA SER A 139 -10.66 16.31 -7.84
C SER A 139 -11.00 17.64 -7.19
N ALA A 140 -11.27 17.65 -5.88
CA ALA A 140 -11.52 18.89 -5.11
C ALA A 140 -10.31 19.82 -5.15
N THR A 141 -9.07 19.29 -5.04
CA THR A 141 -7.87 20.13 -5.15
C THR A 141 -7.74 20.81 -6.50
N THR A 142 -8.25 20.23 -7.57
CA THR A 142 -8.31 20.90 -8.88
C THR A 142 -9.21 22.11 -8.87
N VAL A 143 -10.36 22.03 -8.17
CA VAL A 143 -11.26 23.17 -8.00
C VAL A 143 -10.64 24.23 -7.09
N ILE A 144 -10.08 23.83 -5.95
CA ILE A 144 -9.56 24.73 -4.91
C ILE A 144 -8.26 25.41 -5.33
N TYR A 145 -7.34 24.66 -5.94
CA TYR A 145 -5.97 25.13 -6.24
C TYR A 145 -5.64 25.21 -7.73
N GLY A 146 -6.58 24.89 -8.61
CA GLY A 146 -6.36 24.91 -10.06
C GLY A 146 -5.53 23.74 -10.62
N GLN A 147 -5.09 22.81 -9.76
CA GLN A 147 -4.28 21.64 -10.16
C GLN A 147 -4.58 20.45 -9.27
N PRO A 148 -4.51 19.21 -9.80
CA PRO A 148 -4.73 18.01 -9.01
C PRO A 148 -3.53 17.75 -8.07
N ILE A 149 -3.79 17.70 -6.77
CA ILE A 149 -2.81 17.35 -5.74
C ILE A 149 -3.20 15.98 -5.18
N TRP A 150 -2.57 14.93 -5.70
CA TRP A 150 -2.77 13.55 -5.25
C TRP A 150 -1.83 13.12 -4.12
N ASP A 151 -0.70 13.81 -3.96
CA ASP A 151 0.28 13.56 -2.91
C ASP A 151 -0.21 14.16 -1.58
N PRO A 152 -0.46 13.34 -0.54
CA PRO A 152 -0.98 13.83 0.73
C PRO A 152 -0.03 14.80 1.43
N ILE A 153 1.28 14.65 1.28
CA ILE A 153 2.27 15.55 1.90
C ILE A 153 2.20 16.94 1.26
N LYS A 154 2.06 16.99 -0.07
CA LYS A 154 1.89 18.25 -0.80
C LYS A 154 0.56 18.92 -0.47
N LEU A 155 -0.49 18.13 -0.22
CA LEU A 155 -1.78 18.67 0.20
C LEU A 155 -1.71 19.25 1.62
N VAL A 156 -1.10 18.52 2.56
CA VAL A 156 -0.92 19.01 3.94
C VAL A 156 -0.10 20.30 3.99
N ALA A 157 0.87 20.45 3.10
CA ALA A 157 1.66 21.68 2.97
C ALA A 157 0.85 22.91 2.51
N LYS A 158 -0.43 22.73 2.10
CA LYS A 158 -1.35 23.83 1.74
C LYS A 158 -2.18 24.34 2.92
N PHE A 159 -2.17 23.66 4.05
CA PHE A 159 -2.89 24.10 5.23
C PHE A 159 -2.11 25.16 6.02
N ASP A 160 -2.81 26.13 6.57
CA ASP A 160 -2.20 27.23 7.35
C ASP A 160 -2.16 26.91 8.85
N SER A 161 -3.06 26.06 9.35
CA SER A 161 -3.16 25.73 10.77
C SER A 161 -2.08 24.73 11.20
N PRO A 162 -1.17 25.08 12.13
CA PRO A 162 -0.17 24.16 12.64
C PRO A 162 -0.76 22.89 13.28
N VAL A 163 -1.93 23.02 13.91
CA VAL A 163 -2.65 21.88 14.52
C VAL A 163 -3.14 20.91 13.46
N VAL A 164 -3.76 21.44 12.39
CA VAL A 164 -4.24 20.62 11.26
C VAL A 164 -3.04 19.93 10.60
N ILE A 165 -1.95 20.65 10.36
CA ILE A 165 -0.71 20.08 9.79
C ILE A 165 -0.19 18.95 10.67
N ALA A 166 -0.08 19.16 11.99
CA ALA A 166 0.44 18.15 12.91
C ALA A 166 -0.43 16.89 12.93
N ILE A 167 -1.76 17.02 13.02
CA ILE A 167 -2.69 15.87 12.99
C ILE A 167 -2.64 15.15 11.65
N SER A 168 -2.61 15.89 10.55
CA SER A 168 -2.53 15.31 9.20
C SER A 168 -1.21 14.58 8.98
N MET A 169 -0.07 15.14 9.40
CA MET A 169 1.23 14.47 9.31
C MET A 169 1.29 13.22 10.19
N PHE A 170 0.72 13.27 11.40
CA PHE A 170 0.59 12.08 12.25
C PHE A 170 -0.24 11.00 11.55
N THR A 171 -1.34 11.37 10.92
CA THR A 171 -2.18 10.44 10.14
C THR A 171 -1.41 9.80 8.99
N VAL A 172 -0.64 10.58 8.23
CA VAL A 172 0.21 10.09 7.14
C VAL A 172 1.26 9.10 7.69
N VAL A 173 1.90 9.41 8.81
CA VAL A 173 2.90 8.52 9.44
C VAL A 173 2.24 7.20 9.86
N VAL A 174 1.08 7.25 10.54
CA VAL A 174 0.36 6.04 10.97
C VAL A 174 -0.07 5.21 9.78
N ALA A 175 -0.67 5.82 8.75
CA ALA A 175 -1.12 5.14 7.55
C ALA A 175 0.04 4.47 6.81
N THR A 176 1.13 5.20 6.60
CA THR A 176 2.31 4.68 5.90
C THR A 176 2.98 3.56 6.69
N LEU A 177 3.09 3.69 8.01
CA LEU A 177 3.71 2.69 8.88
C LEU A 177 2.92 1.38 8.84
N SER A 178 1.60 1.45 9.04
CA SER A 178 0.69 0.31 8.99
C SER A 178 0.80 -0.42 7.64
N VAL A 179 0.51 0.27 6.54
CA VAL A 179 0.53 -0.32 5.20
C VAL A 179 1.92 -0.87 4.85
N ASN A 180 2.99 -0.14 5.16
CA ASN A 180 4.35 -0.57 4.82
C ASN A 180 4.74 -1.86 5.55
N ILE A 181 4.46 -1.97 6.83
CA ILE A 181 4.80 -3.17 7.59
C ILE A 181 3.97 -4.35 7.09
N ALA A 182 2.66 -4.20 6.99
CA ALA A 182 1.77 -5.27 6.55
C ALA A 182 2.10 -5.74 5.12
N ALA A 183 2.17 -4.82 4.16
CA ALA A 183 2.30 -5.15 2.75
C ALA A 183 3.73 -5.50 2.31
N ASN A 184 4.74 -4.84 2.90
CA ASN A 184 6.10 -4.89 2.36
C ASN A 184 7.11 -5.59 3.25
N VAL A 185 6.77 -5.92 4.51
CA VAL A 185 7.75 -6.51 5.43
C VAL A 185 7.33 -7.87 5.96
N VAL A 186 6.06 -8.04 6.33
CA VAL A 186 5.57 -9.30 6.94
C VAL A 186 5.77 -10.49 5.99
N SER A 187 5.31 -10.36 4.74
CA SER A 187 5.42 -11.45 3.77
C SER A 187 6.87 -11.79 3.43
N PRO A 188 7.74 -10.85 3.01
CA PRO A 188 9.14 -11.19 2.77
C PRO A 188 9.87 -11.75 4.00
N ALA A 189 9.51 -11.29 5.21
CA ALA A 189 10.10 -11.84 6.45
C ALA A 189 9.72 -13.31 6.64
N ASN A 190 8.48 -13.68 6.33
CA ASN A 190 8.03 -15.07 6.33
C ASN A 190 8.68 -15.87 5.20
N ASP A 191 8.78 -15.30 4.00
CA ASP A 191 9.39 -15.97 2.84
C ASP A 191 10.85 -16.34 3.12
N PHE A 192 11.65 -15.41 3.66
CA PHE A 192 13.02 -15.70 4.07
C PHE A 192 13.09 -16.76 5.18
N ALA A 193 12.19 -16.69 6.16
CA ALA A 193 12.15 -17.66 7.25
C ALA A 193 11.73 -19.06 6.76
N ASN A 194 10.82 -19.13 5.80
CA ASN A 194 10.39 -20.39 5.20
C ASN A 194 11.42 -20.99 4.25
N ALA A 195 12.12 -20.14 3.48
CA ALA A 195 13.17 -20.59 2.55
C ALA A 195 14.40 -21.16 3.30
N PHE A 196 14.75 -20.57 4.44
CA PHE A 196 15.93 -20.96 5.22
C PHE A 196 15.62 -21.12 6.72
N PRO A 197 14.73 -22.05 7.12
CA PRO A 197 14.19 -22.11 8.48
C PRO A 197 15.25 -22.40 9.56
N ARG A 198 16.38 -23.02 9.19
CA ARG A 198 17.49 -23.29 10.11
C ARG A 198 18.33 -22.07 10.45
N PHE A 199 18.34 -21.05 9.58
CA PHE A 199 19.25 -19.90 9.66
C PHE A 199 18.52 -18.58 9.86
N ILE A 200 17.29 -18.44 9.36
CA ILE A 200 16.56 -17.18 9.31
C ILE A 200 15.26 -17.30 10.10
N SER A 201 15.18 -16.52 11.18
CA SER A 201 13.92 -16.33 11.92
C SER A 201 13.10 -15.22 11.27
N PHE A 202 11.81 -15.12 11.59
CA PHE A 202 10.95 -14.00 11.15
C PHE A 202 11.59 -12.62 11.42
N LYS A 203 12.20 -12.43 12.59
CA LYS A 203 12.87 -11.16 12.95
C LYS A 203 14.07 -10.89 12.06
N THR A 204 14.87 -11.91 11.80
CA THR A 204 16.03 -11.81 10.91
C THR A 204 15.60 -11.57 9.48
N GLY A 205 14.55 -12.26 9.00
CA GLY A 205 13.94 -12.02 7.69
C GLY A 205 13.43 -10.58 7.54
N GLY A 206 12.76 -10.05 8.56
CA GLY A 206 12.32 -8.66 8.58
C GLY A 206 13.47 -7.66 8.53
N LEU A 207 14.58 -7.92 9.23
CA LEU A 207 15.78 -7.08 9.15
C LEU A 207 16.42 -7.13 7.75
N ILE A 208 16.53 -8.32 7.17
CA ILE A 208 17.02 -8.48 5.78
C ILE A 208 16.15 -7.69 4.82
N THR A 209 14.83 -7.81 4.93
CA THR A 209 13.87 -7.04 4.12
C THR A 209 14.08 -5.53 4.28
N GLY A 210 14.23 -5.06 5.51
CA GLY A 210 14.49 -3.63 5.77
C GLY A 210 15.80 -3.12 5.17
N ILE A 211 16.87 -3.92 5.20
CA ILE A 211 18.15 -3.57 4.57
C ILE A 211 18.00 -3.57 3.04
N LEU A 212 17.36 -4.57 2.47
CA LEU A 212 17.09 -4.63 1.02
C LEU A 212 16.27 -3.44 0.57
N GLY A 213 15.28 -3.01 1.37
CA GLY A 213 14.47 -1.82 1.11
C GLY A 213 15.30 -0.54 0.98
N ILE A 214 16.37 -0.38 1.77
CA ILE A 214 17.31 0.75 1.62
C ILE A 214 18.14 0.58 0.33
N LEU A 215 18.65 -0.62 0.08
CA LEU A 215 19.51 -0.90 -1.08
C LEU A 215 18.78 -0.73 -2.42
N MET A 216 17.45 -0.92 -2.45
CA MET A 216 16.61 -0.66 -3.63
C MET A 216 16.47 0.83 -3.97
N GLN A 217 16.95 1.73 -3.15
CA GLN A 217 16.96 3.18 -3.38
C GLN A 217 15.56 3.73 -3.71
N PRO A 218 14.57 3.64 -2.82
CA PRO A 218 13.18 3.99 -3.10
C PRO A 218 13.00 5.46 -3.54
N TRP A 219 13.90 6.35 -3.16
CA TRP A 219 13.90 7.74 -3.64
C TRP A 219 14.07 7.87 -5.15
N ARG A 220 14.76 6.93 -5.81
CA ARG A 220 14.88 6.92 -7.28
C ARG A 220 13.58 6.49 -7.94
N LEU A 221 12.86 5.54 -7.35
CA LEU A 221 11.56 5.09 -7.84
C LEU A 221 10.50 6.20 -7.70
N LEU A 222 10.56 6.97 -6.62
CA LEU A 222 9.68 8.12 -6.40
C LEU A 222 9.97 9.29 -7.36
N ALA A 223 11.18 9.39 -7.88
CA ALA A 223 11.54 10.43 -8.84
C ALA A 223 10.87 10.23 -10.23
N ASP A 224 10.51 8.98 -10.58
CA ASP A 224 9.76 8.65 -11.81
C ASP A 224 8.60 7.68 -11.51
N PRO A 225 7.46 8.18 -10.97
CA PRO A 225 6.29 7.35 -10.69
C PRO A 225 5.72 6.66 -11.93
N SER A 226 5.80 7.31 -13.11
CA SER A 226 5.27 6.75 -14.36
C SER A 226 6.08 5.55 -14.83
N GLY A 227 7.40 5.63 -14.80
CA GLY A 227 8.29 4.50 -15.11
C GLY A 227 8.11 3.36 -14.11
N TYR A 228 7.92 3.66 -12.84
CA TYR A 228 7.63 2.65 -11.84
C TYR A 228 6.31 1.92 -12.12
N ILE A 229 5.21 2.65 -12.34
CA ILE A 229 3.87 2.06 -12.54
C ILE A 229 3.80 1.28 -13.87
N PHE A 230 4.17 1.90 -14.98
CA PHE A 230 3.93 1.32 -16.30
C PHE A 230 5.04 0.39 -16.81
N THR A 231 6.24 0.45 -16.26
CA THR A 231 7.33 -0.43 -16.66
C THR A 231 7.58 -1.51 -15.61
N TRP A 232 7.84 -1.13 -14.38
CA TRP A 232 8.19 -2.07 -13.33
C TRP A 232 7.00 -2.91 -12.90
N LEU A 233 5.89 -2.30 -12.46
CA LEU A 233 4.73 -3.04 -11.96
C LEU A 233 4.07 -3.90 -13.05
N VAL A 234 3.97 -3.41 -14.28
CA VAL A 234 3.40 -4.18 -15.40
C VAL A 234 4.28 -5.37 -15.73
N GLY A 235 5.60 -5.18 -15.83
CA GLY A 235 6.55 -6.27 -16.08
C GLY A 235 6.56 -7.33 -14.96
N TYR A 236 6.54 -6.89 -13.72
CA TYR A 236 6.54 -7.74 -12.54
C TYR A 236 5.25 -8.57 -12.42
N SER A 237 4.10 -7.97 -12.73
CA SER A 237 2.79 -8.65 -12.65
C SER A 237 2.68 -9.86 -13.59
N GLY A 238 3.39 -9.85 -14.71
CA GLY A 238 3.43 -11.00 -15.63
C GLY A 238 4.02 -12.26 -14.97
N GLY A 239 5.09 -12.12 -14.21
CA GLY A 239 5.68 -13.22 -13.45
C GLY A 239 4.78 -13.70 -12.32
N LEU A 240 4.21 -12.79 -11.55
CA LEU A 240 3.32 -13.11 -10.42
C LEU A 240 2.02 -13.79 -10.89
N GLY A 241 1.49 -13.38 -12.04
CA GLY A 241 0.31 -14.01 -12.63
C GLY A 241 0.51 -15.49 -12.95
N SER A 242 1.70 -15.87 -13.42
CA SER A 242 2.06 -17.27 -13.67
C SER A 242 2.08 -18.09 -12.37
N ILE A 243 2.67 -17.55 -11.30
CA ILE A 243 2.69 -18.20 -9.98
C ILE A 243 1.27 -18.36 -9.44
N GLY A 244 0.45 -17.29 -9.50
CA GLY A 244 -0.95 -17.34 -9.11
C GLY A 244 -1.75 -18.38 -9.89
N GLY A 245 -1.52 -18.49 -11.19
CA GLY A 245 -2.13 -19.51 -12.06
C GLY A 245 -1.79 -20.93 -11.62
N VAL A 246 -0.54 -21.19 -11.24
CA VAL A 246 -0.11 -22.50 -10.71
C VAL A 246 -0.86 -22.83 -9.41
N LEU A 247 -0.92 -21.89 -8.45
CA LEU A 247 -1.61 -22.11 -7.18
C LEU A 247 -3.11 -22.40 -7.37
N ILE A 248 -3.77 -21.66 -8.27
CA ILE A 248 -5.19 -21.87 -8.59
C ILE A 248 -5.40 -23.21 -9.26
N ALA A 249 -4.58 -23.55 -10.26
CA ALA A 249 -4.70 -24.81 -10.98
C ALA A 249 -4.42 -26.01 -10.08
N ASP A 250 -3.39 -25.96 -9.23
CA ASP A 250 -3.07 -27.02 -8.29
C ASP A 250 -4.25 -27.27 -7.33
N TYR A 251 -4.76 -26.22 -6.70
CA TYR A 251 -5.82 -26.37 -5.70
C TYR A 251 -7.16 -26.78 -6.31
N TRP A 252 -7.61 -26.10 -7.37
CA TRP A 252 -8.95 -26.31 -7.91
C TRP A 252 -9.04 -27.46 -8.92
N ILE A 253 -8.02 -27.64 -9.78
CA ILE A 253 -8.04 -28.60 -10.88
C ILE A 253 -7.37 -29.91 -10.46
N VAL A 254 -6.12 -29.84 -10.01
CA VAL A 254 -5.31 -31.05 -9.71
C VAL A 254 -5.79 -31.69 -8.42
N ARG A 255 -5.81 -30.95 -7.32
CA ARG A 255 -6.16 -31.47 -5.98
C ARG A 255 -7.64 -31.44 -5.67
N ARG A 256 -8.47 -30.86 -6.52
CA ARG A 256 -9.93 -30.78 -6.37
C ARG A 256 -10.35 -30.32 -4.97
N THR A 257 -9.76 -29.21 -4.51
CA THR A 257 -9.97 -28.59 -3.19
C THR A 257 -9.51 -29.42 -1.97
N ARG A 258 -8.71 -30.45 -2.17
CA ARG A 258 -8.13 -31.25 -1.09
C ARG A 258 -6.67 -30.89 -0.91
N LEU A 259 -6.33 -30.37 0.27
CA LEU A 259 -4.93 -30.12 0.66
C LEU A 259 -4.41 -31.34 1.42
N ASN A 260 -3.24 -31.83 1.02
CA ASN A 260 -2.48 -32.77 1.83
C ASN A 260 -1.60 -31.97 2.79
N LEU A 261 -1.97 -31.95 4.07
CA LEU A 261 -1.23 -31.17 5.07
C LEU A 261 0.18 -31.73 5.32
N GLU A 262 0.36 -33.04 5.17
CA GLU A 262 1.69 -33.67 5.36
C GLU A 262 2.67 -33.16 4.31
N ASP A 263 2.25 -33.06 3.03
CA ASP A 263 3.11 -32.58 1.94
C ASP A 263 3.59 -31.14 2.13
N LEU A 264 2.88 -30.32 2.91
CA LEU A 264 3.29 -28.92 3.19
C LEU A 264 4.47 -28.82 4.15
N TYR A 265 4.79 -29.90 4.87
CA TYR A 265 5.86 -29.93 5.88
C TYR A 265 6.97 -30.93 5.53
N LEU A 266 6.89 -31.59 4.39
CA LEU A 266 7.97 -32.45 3.88
C LEU A 266 9.07 -31.54 3.28
N THR A 267 10.26 -31.56 3.85
CA THR A 267 11.45 -30.83 3.39
C THR A 267 12.40 -31.77 2.66
#